data_08c00c5a66434ef6410578643b93e225
#
_entry.id   08c00c5a66434ef6410578643b93e225
#
_cell.length_a   1.000
_cell.length_b   1.000
_cell.length_c   1.000
_cell.angle_alpha   90.00
_cell.angle_beta   90.00
_cell.angle_gamma   90.00
#
_symmetry.space_group_name_H-M   'P 1'
#
loop_
_entity.id
_entity.type
_entity.pdbx_description
1 polymer ?
#
loop_
_entity_poly.entity_id
_entity_poly.type
_entity_poly.pdbx_seq_one_letter_code
_entity_poly.pdbx_strand_id
1 'polypeptide(L)'
;MTGKEYRTITDVKGPLAFLNKTEPVAFGEIVTLRLANGDIKNGQVLDTSDDLVIVQVFEGTDKINRETGVTFMGDVFKLPVSTDLVGRILDGAGRPRDGGPEIVAEERADIIGAAINPYSRQSPHDFIQTGISAIDCCTTLVRGQKLPIFSASGLPHNDIALQIARQAKLKDSDEEFIVVFCAMGITAEEYNFFRSDLERTGALENAVSVSYTHLRAHETNVD
;
A
#
# COMPACT_ATOMS: atom_id res chain seq x y z
N MET A 1 5.65 24.58 0.70
CA MET A 1 6.90 25.08 1.34
C MET A 1 8.05 24.46 0.56
N THR A 2 8.94 25.27 0.01
CA THR A 2 10.18 24.78 -0.62
C THR A 2 11.12 24.35 0.49
N GLY A 3 11.15 23.05 0.78
CA GLY A 3 12.13 22.47 1.70
C GLY A 3 13.55 22.72 1.19
N LYS A 4 14.51 22.80 2.10
CA LYS A 4 15.92 22.95 1.77
C LYS A 4 16.44 21.62 1.22
N GLU A 5 17.11 21.69 0.06
CA GLU A 5 17.72 20.49 -0.57
C GLU A 5 19.13 20.28 -0.06
N TYR A 6 19.45 19.06 0.37
CA TYR A 6 20.75 18.64 0.86
C TYR A 6 21.36 17.55 -0.02
N ARG A 7 22.69 17.47 -0.08
CA ARG A 7 23.44 16.38 -0.75
C ARG A 7 24.30 15.67 0.28
N THR A 8 23.66 14.83 1.06
CA THR A 8 24.24 14.22 2.27
C THR A 8 24.24 12.69 2.23
N ILE A 9 23.92 12.09 1.09
CA ILE A 9 23.94 10.64 0.92
C ILE A 9 25.37 10.12 1.01
N THR A 10 25.62 9.22 1.95
CA THR A 10 26.92 8.60 2.19
C THR A 10 27.02 7.21 1.61
N ASP A 11 25.95 6.42 1.74
CA ASP A 11 25.91 5.02 1.30
C ASP A 11 24.48 4.60 0.90
N VAL A 12 24.38 3.51 0.14
CA VAL A 12 23.11 2.93 -0.30
C VAL A 12 23.21 1.41 -0.20
N LYS A 13 22.27 0.76 0.52
CA LYS A 13 22.23 -0.69 0.69
C LYS A 13 20.80 -1.22 0.56
N GLY A 14 20.54 -2.00 -0.49
CA GLY A 14 19.20 -2.49 -0.79
C GLY A 14 18.22 -1.33 -0.91
N PRO A 15 17.08 -1.31 -0.20
CA PRO A 15 16.10 -0.23 -0.25
C PRO A 15 16.48 0.98 0.62
N LEU A 16 17.64 0.96 1.29
CA LEU A 16 18.01 1.96 2.27
C LEU A 16 19.06 2.93 1.73
N ALA A 17 18.84 4.22 1.97
CA ALA A 17 19.80 5.29 1.79
C ALA A 17 20.26 5.81 3.15
N PHE A 18 21.58 5.98 3.31
CA PHE A 18 22.21 6.49 4.51
C PHE A 18 22.67 7.92 4.27
N LEU A 19 22.31 8.84 5.14
CA LEU A 19 22.54 10.27 5.00
C LEU A 19 23.23 10.83 6.24
N ASN A 20 24.17 11.76 6.05
CA ASN A 20 24.64 12.57 7.17
C ASN A 20 23.53 13.53 7.61
N LYS A 21 23.27 13.58 8.90
CA LYS A 21 22.26 14.45 9.49
C LYS A 21 22.71 15.91 9.44
N THR A 22 21.90 16.76 8.87
CA THR A 22 22.16 18.19 8.71
C THR A 22 21.17 19.09 9.44
N GLU A 23 20.04 18.53 9.83
CA GLU A 23 18.97 19.22 10.56
C GLU A 23 18.22 18.23 11.47
N PRO A 24 17.42 18.71 12.43
CA PRO A 24 16.54 17.83 13.18
C PRO A 24 15.54 17.14 12.25
N VAL A 25 15.54 15.80 12.28
CA VAL A 25 14.67 14.94 11.45
C VAL A 25 13.89 14.01 12.37
N ALA A 26 12.61 13.86 12.12
CA ALA A 26 11.75 13.00 12.90
C ALA A 26 11.66 11.58 12.31
N PHE A 27 11.44 10.59 13.18
CA PHE A 27 11.11 9.24 12.76
C PHE A 27 9.79 9.24 11.97
N GLY A 28 9.76 8.51 10.85
CA GLY A 28 8.58 8.44 10.00
C GLY A 28 8.39 9.61 9.03
N GLU A 29 9.27 10.62 9.08
CA GLU A 29 9.20 11.79 8.20
C GLU A 29 9.40 11.40 6.74
N ILE A 30 8.64 12.01 5.84
CA ILE A 30 8.76 11.81 4.41
C ILE A 30 9.92 12.61 3.84
N VAL A 31 10.64 11.94 2.95
CA VAL A 31 11.80 12.47 2.27
C VAL A 31 11.61 12.37 0.77
N THR A 32 11.89 13.46 0.06
CA THR A 32 11.91 13.48 -1.40
C THR A 32 13.37 13.46 -1.87
N LEU A 33 13.68 12.51 -2.76
CA LEU A 33 15.00 12.34 -3.36
C LEU A 33 14.94 12.74 -4.83
N ARG A 34 15.66 13.79 -5.20
CA ARG A 34 15.76 14.26 -6.59
C ARG A 34 17.02 13.73 -7.23
N LEU A 35 16.88 12.90 -8.25
CA LEU A 35 17.97 12.35 -9.02
C LEU A 35 18.55 13.36 -10.00
N ALA A 36 19.78 13.12 -10.47
CA ALA A 36 20.47 13.99 -11.44
C ALA A 36 19.73 14.12 -12.79
N ASN A 37 18.92 13.13 -13.17
CA ASN A 37 18.09 13.16 -14.38
C ASN A 37 16.76 13.93 -14.19
N GLY A 38 16.50 14.45 -12.98
CA GLY A 38 15.27 15.15 -12.65
C GLY A 38 14.16 14.27 -12.10
N ASP A 39 14.29 12.95 -12.11
CA ASP A 39 13.33 12.03 -11.51
C ASP A 39 13.24 12.26 -9.99
N ILE A 40 12.05 12.06 -9.45
CA ILE A 40 11.79 12.20 -8.03
C ILE A 40 11.42 10.82 -7.46
N LYS A 41 12.09 10.45 -6.37
CA LYS A 41 11.72 9.29 -5.56
C LYS A 41 11.32 9.75 -4.17
N ASN A 42 10.46 8.95 -3.52
CA ASN A 42 10.02 9.23 -2.16
C ASN A 42 10.57 8.16 -1.21
N GLY A 43 10.75 8.56 0.02
CA GLY A 43 11.17 7.67 1.08
C GLY A 43 10.67 8.13 2.42
N GLN A 44 10.95 7.33 3.42
CA GLN A 44 10.58 7.58 4.80
C GLN A 44 11.78 7.37 5.72
N VAL A 45 11.92 8.23 6.70
CA VAL A 45 12.93 8.08 7.74
C VAL A 45 12.61 6.88 8.61
N LEU A 46 13.47 5.87 8.59
CA LEU A 46 13.34 4.67 9.43
C LEU A 46 14.06 4.79 10.76
N ASP A 47 15.15 5.55 10.77
CA ASP A 47 15.93 5.74 11.98
C ASP A 47 16.74 7.04 11.90
N THR A 48 17.01 7.65 13.04
CA THR A 48 17.81 8.86 13.15
C THR A 48 18.64 8.82 14.42
N SER A 49 19.94 9.04 14.27
CA SER A 49 20.89 9.22 15.37
C SER A 49 21.41 10.65 15.39
N ASP A 50 22.48 10.91 16.16
CA ASP A 50 23.08 12.26 16.24
C ASP A 50 23.66 12.71 14.89
N ASP A 51 24.30 11.80 14.16
CA ASP A 51 25.03 12.10 12.92
C ASP A 51 24.43 11.44 11.65
N LEU A 52 23.53 10.48 11.79
CA LEU A 52 23.06 9.64 10.70
C LEU A 52 21.55 9.61 10.64
N VAL A 53 21.03 9.66 9.41
CA VAL A 53 19.63 9.39 9.09
C VAL A 53 19.56 8.22 8.11
N ILE A 54 18.69 7.25 8.40
CA ILE A 54 18.43 6.10 7.53
C ILE A 54 17.06 6.29 6.90
N VAL A 55 17.02 6.31 5.57
CA VAL A 55 15.81 6.50 4.77
C VAL A 55 15.53 5.25 3.98
N GLN A 56 14.31 4.72 4.10
CA GLN A 56 13.78 3.71 3.18
C GLN A 56 13.21 4.39 1.94
N VAL A 57 13.70 4.03 0.77
CA VAL A 57 13.23 4.56 -0.51
C VAL A 57 12.17 3.64 -1.08
N PHE A 58 10.98 4.17 -1.37
CA PHE A 58 9.82 3.37 -1.78
C PHE A 58 9.97 2.81 -3.20
N GLU A 59 10.48 3.63 -4.13
CA GLU A 59 10.65 3.24 -5.53
C GLU A 59 12.02 2.58 -5.81
N GLY A 60 12.68 2.08 -4.76
CA GLY A 60 14.00 1.47 -4.87
C GLY A 60 15.13 2.50 -5.02
N THR A 61 16.35 2.04 -4.80
CA THR A 61 17.53 2.91 -4.70
C THR A 61 18.34 3.03 -6.00
N ASP A 62 17.83 2.49 -7.11
CA ASP A 62 18.50 2.56 -8.41
C ASP A 62 18.75 4.02 -8.81
N LYS A 63 19.95 4.29 -9.33
CA LYS A 63 20.43 5.62 -9.76
C LYS A 63 20.58 6.65 -8.63
N ILE A 64 20.35 6.29 -7.36
CA ILE A 64 20.68 7.15 -6.24
C ILE A 64 22.20 7.16 -6.04
N ASN A 65 22.74 8.36 -5.89
CA ASN A 65 24.16 8.59 -5.67
C ASN A 65 24.37 9.81 -4.76
N ARG A 66 25.63 10.19 -4.54
CA ARG A 66 25.99 11.34 -3.67
C ARG A 66 25.54 12.70 -4.22
N GLU A 67 25.24 12.80 -5.51
CA GLU A 67 24.74 14.01 -6.16
C GLU A 67 23.20 14.16 -6.01
N THR A 68 22.50 13.11 -5.55
CA THR A 68 21.07 13.12 -5.36
C THR A 68 20.68 14.12 -4.30
N GLY A 69 19.82 15.05 -4.66
CA GLY A 69 19.26 16.04 -3.73
C GLY A 69 18.23 15.41 -2.79
N VAL A 70 18.30 15.71 -1.51
CA VAL A 70 17.42 15.20 -0.48
C VAL A 70 16.68 16.35 0.18
N THR A 71 15.36 16.26 0.26
CA THR A 71 14.52 17.27 0.93
C THR A 71 13.65 16.58 1.97
N PHE A 72 13.76 17.00 3.21
CA PHE A 72 12.88 16.56 4.30
C PHE A 72 11.59 17.40 4.26
N MET A 73 10.44 16.74 4.38
CA MET A 73 9.13 17.37 4.18
C MET A 73 8.53 17.93 5.47
N GLY A 74 9.08 17.57 6.63
CA GLY A 74 8.57 17.99 7.95
C GLY A 74 7.22 17.37 8.32
N ASP A 75 6.77 16.32 7.62
CA ASP A 75 5.48 15.67 7.84
C ASP A 75 5.60 14.16 7.60
N VAL A 76 4.67 13.40 8.17
CA VAL A 76 4.54 11.96 7.94
C VAL A 76 3.76 11.66 6.66
N PHE A 77 3.79 10.40 6.23
CA PHE A 77 3.01 9.99 5.07
C PHE A 77 1.51 10.02 5.36
N LYS A 78 0.77 10.79 4.56
CA LYS A 78 -0.68 10.93 4.66
C LYS A 78 -1.35 10.49 3.38
N LEU A 79 -2.35 9.64 3.50
CA LEU A 79 -3.18 9.19 2.39
C LEU A 79 -4.34 10.17 2.16
N PRO A 80 -4.62 10.61 0.92
CA PRO A 80 -5.86 11.31 0.62
C PRO A 80 -7.04 10.35 0.82
N VAL A 81 -8.02 10.76 1.61
CA VAL A 81 -9.25 10.01 1.86
C VAL A 81 -10.42 10.77 1.27
N SER A 82 -11.22 10.09 0.45
CA SER A 82 -12.42 10.61 -0.20
C SER A 82 -13.26 9.45 -0.69
N THR A 83 -14.55 9.66 -0.87
CA THR A 83 -15.45 8.73 -1.57
C THR A 83 -15.02 8.48 -3.02
N ASP A 84 -14.28 9.41 -3.63
CA ASP A 84 -13.70 9.28 -4.98
C ASP A 84 -12.64 8.17 -5.11
N LEU A 85 -12.21 7.55 -4.01
CA LEU A 85 -11.33 6.38 -4.03
C LEU A 85 -12.02 5.11 -4.52
N VAL A 86 -13.35 5.03 -4.34
CA VAL A 86 -14.13 3.85 -4.72
C VAL A 86 -14.18 3.72 -6.24
N GLY A 87 -13.96 2.53 -6.75
CA GLY A 87 -13.85 2.27 -8.18
C GLY A 87 -12.48 2.55 -8.79
N ARG A 88 -11.50 3.04 -8.01
CA ARG A 88 -10.19 3.45 -8.52
C ARG A 88 -9.11 2.39 -8.33
N ILE A 89 -8.10 2.49 -9.19
CA ILE A 89 -6.88 1.69 -9.12
C ILE A 89 -5.73 2.62 -8.75
N LEU A 90 -5.08 2.34 -7.62
CA LEU A 90 -4.05 3.18 -7.02
C LEU A 90 -2.71 2.45 -6.94
N ASP A 91 -1.63 3.20 -6.79
CA ASP A 91 -0.33 2.67 -6.35
C ASP A 91 -0.26 2.60 -4.81
N GLY A 92 0.85 2.07 -4.26
CA GLY A 92 1.06 1.97 -2.82
C GLY A 92 1.18 3.32 -2.09
N ALA A 93 1.29 4.42 -2.83
CA ALA A 93 1.29 5.79 -2.31
C ALA A 93 -0.07 6.49 -2.45
N GLY A 94 -1.11 5.76 -2.91
CA GLY A 94 -2.45 6.31 -3.12
C GLY A 94 -2.60 7.16 -4.39
N ARG A 95 -1.66 7.08 -5.34
CA ARG A 95 -1.75 7.80 -6.60
C ARG A 95 -2.51 6.98 -7.64
N PRO A 96 -3.35 7.61 -8.47
CA PRO A 96 -4.09 6.91 -9.54
C PRO A 96 -3.16 6.19 -10.54
N ARG A 97 -3.50 4.95 -10.87
CA ARG A 97 -2.86 4.13 -11.92
C ARG A 97 -3.81 3.74 -13.05
N ASP A 98 -5.06 4.13 -12.94
CA ASP A 98 -6.11 3.87 -13.92
C ASP A 98 -6.16 4.92 -15.06
N GLY A 99 -5.26 5.91 -15.05
CA GLY A 99 -5.29 7.03 -15.99
C GLY A 99 -6.36 8.10 -15.66
N GLY A 100 -7.07 7.95 -14.56
CA GLY A 100 -8.03 8.93 -14.09
C GLY A 100 -7.37 10.15 -13.42
N PRO A 101 -8.18 11.14 -13.05
CA PRO A 101 -7.68 12.35 -12.39
C PRO A 101 -7.14 12.03 -10.99
N GLU A 102 -6.35 12.96 -10.45
CA GLU A 102 -5.91 12.94 -9.06
C GLU A 102 -7.11 12.90 -8.11
N ILE A 103 -6.96 12.19 -6.99
CA ILE A 103 -8.00 12.11 -5.95
C ILE A 103 -8.08 13.44 -5.21
N VAL A 104 -9.25 14.04 -5.20
CA VAL A 104 -9.52 15.24 -4.40
C VAL A 104 -9.76 14.80 -2.97
N ALA A 105 -8.78 15.07 -2.10
CA ALA A 105 -8.86 14.67 -0.70
C ALA A 105 -9.91 15.49 0.06
N GLU A 106 -10.88 14.83 0.65
CA GLU A 106 -11.77 15.42 1.67
C GLU A 106 -11.00 15.54 2.98
N GLU A 107 -10.18 14.55 3.29
CA GLU A 107 -9.29 14.50 4.44
C GLU A 107 -7.94 13.87 4.06
N ARG A 108 -6.90 14.17 4.81
CA ARG A 108 -5.60 13.50 4.72
C ARG A 108 -5.34 12.74 6.01
N ALA A 109 -5.49 11.43 5.96
CA ALA A 109 -5.29 10.54 7.09
C ALA A 109 -3.83 10.08 7.20
N ASP A 110 -3.29 10.11 8.42
CA ASP A 110 -1.99 9.51 8.73
C ASP A 110 -2.09 7.98 8.60
N ILE A 111 -1.19 7.38 7.81
CA ILE A 111 -1.19 5.93 7.58
C ILE A 111 -0.83 5.10 8.82
N ILE A 112 -0.12 5.69 9.78
CA ILE A 112 0.23 5.01 11.03
C ILE A 112 -0.99 4.97 11.96
N GLY A 113 -1.85 5.97 11.88
CA GLY A 113 -3.02 6.11 12.73
C GLY A 113 -2.68 6.31 14.22
N ALA A 114 -3.70 6.36 15.04
CA ALA A 114 -3.55 6.43 16.48
C ALA A 114 -3.40 5.03 17.09
N ALA A 115 -2.58 4.91 18.14
CA ALA A 115 -2.47 3.68 18.92
C ALA A 115 -3.81 3.36 19.59
N ILE A 116 -4.34 2.16 19.32
CA ILE A 116 -5.60 1.70 19.90
C ILE A 116 -5.31 1.08 21.28
N ASN A 117 -5.98 1.59 22.31
CA ASN A 117 -5.92 1.00 23.63
C ASN A 117 -6.49 -0.44 23.58
N PRO A 118 -5.74 -1.47 24.00
CA PRO A 118 -6.23 -2.85 24.01
C PRO A 118 -7.54 -3.05 24.76
N TYR A 119 -7.81 -2.24 25.78
CA TYR A 119 -9.04 -2.30 26.55
C TYR A 119 -10.29 -1.89 25.74
N SER A 120 -10.13 -1.07 24.71
CA SER A 120 -11.24 -0.66 23.83
C SER A 120 -11.59 -1.70 22.76
N ARG A 121 -10.83 -2.80 22.67
CA ARG A 121 -11.12 -3.86 21.69
C ARG A 121 -12.38 -4.60 22.07
N GLN A 122 -13.29 -4.71 21.11
CA GLN A 122 -14.48 -5.54 21.20
C GLN A 122 -14.23 -6.89 20.54
N SER A 123 -14.89 -7.94 21.05
CA SER A 123 -14.88 -9.25 20.36
C SER A 123 -15.62 -9.13 19.03
N PRO A 124 -15.03 -9.57 17.92
CA PRO A 124 -15.70 -9.52 16.62
C PRO A 124 -16.90 -10.46 16.60
N HIS A 125 -18.05 -10.00 16.09
CA HIS A 125 -19.30 -10.75 16.02
C HIS A 125 -20.09 -10.56 14.72
N ASP A 126 -19.73 -9.55 13.92
CA ASP A 126 -20.45 -9.26 12.66
C ASP A 126 -20.03 -10.25 11.58
N PHE A 127 -20.93 -11.11 11.16
CA PHE A 127 -20.65 -12.14 10.17
C PHE A 127 -20.49 -11.56 8.76
N ILE A 128 -19.38 -11.90 8.12
CA ILE A 128 -19.13 -11.62 6.72
C ILE A 128 -19.42 -12.88 5.91
N GLN A 129 -20.49 -12.83 5.12
CA GLN A 129 -20.84 -13.89 4.21
C GLN A 129 -19.92 -13.82 2.99
N THR A 130 -19.09 -14.86 2.78
CA THR A 130 -18.13 -14.92 1.66
C THR A 130 -18.73 -15.53 0.40
N GLY A 131 -19.86 -16.22 0.52
CA GLY A 131 -20.49 -16.99 -0.56
C GLY A 131 -19.82 -18.34 -0.83
N ILE A 132 -18.85 -18.74 -0.02
CA ILE A 132 -18.19 -20.05 -0.10
C ILE A 132 -18.63 -20.87 1.11
N SER A 133 -19.44 -21.90 0.88
CA SER A 133 -20.07 -22.68 1.95
C SER A 133 -19.07 -23.29 2.94
N ALA A 134 -17.92 -23.74 2.47
CA ALA A 134 -16.87 -24.29 3.34
C ALA A 134 -16.31 -23.25 4.32
N ILE A 135 -16.18 -21.99 3.90
CA ILE A 135 -15.76 -20.89 4.75
C ILE A 135 -16.90 -20.48 5.66
N ASP A 136 -18.07 -20.20 5.10
CA ASP A 136 -19.22 -19.67 5.83
C ASP A 136 -19.73 -20.62 6.91
N CYS A 137 -19.61 -21.95 6.71
CA CYS A 137 -20.07 -22.95 7.67
C CYS A 137 -18.99 -23.46 8.62
N CYS A 138 -17.73 -23.55 8.19
CA CYS A 138 -16.68 -24.25 8.95
C CYS A 138 -15.62 -23.30 9.56
N THR A 139 -15.33 -22.19 8.89
CA THR A 139 -14.31 -21.21 9.31
C THR A 139 -14.84 -19.79 9.21
N THR A 140 -16.05 -19.61 9.68
CA THR A 140 -16.84 -18.37 9.59
C THR A 140 -15.99 -17.11 9.74
N LEU A 141 -16.03 -16.24 8.73
CA LEU A 141 -15.36 -14.96 8.73
C LEU A 141 -16.20 -13.91 9.44
N VAL A 142 -15.59 -13.17 10.37
CA VAL A 142 -16.24 -12.05 11.04
C VAL A 142 -15.41 -10.77 10.88
N ARG A 143 -16.06 -9.62 10.99
CA ARG A 143 -15.41 -8.31 10.86
C ARG A 143 -14.23 -8.21 11.84
N GLY A 144 -13.05 -7.79 11.33
CA GLY A 144 -11.83 -7.70 12.12
C GLY A 144 -11.00 -8.99 12.23
N GLN A 145 -11.50 -10.11 11.70
CA GLN A 145 -10.77 -11.37 11.67
C GLN A 145 -9.85 -11.45 10.44
N LYS A 146 -8.75 -12.20 10.56
CA LYS A 146 -7.88 -12.58 9.45
C LYS A 146 -8.23 -13.99 8.98
N LEU A 147 -8.42 -14.15 7.68
CA LEU A 147 -8.63 -15.45 7.02
C LEU A 147 -7.47 -15.71 6.04
N PRO A 148 -6.40 -16.41 6.46
CA PRO A 148 -5.33 -16.78 5.54
C PRO A 148 -5.79 -17.92 4.61
N ILE A 149 -5.46 -17.82 3.33
CA ILE A 149 -5.70 -18.86 2.33
C ILE A 149 -4.34 -19.51 2.00
N PHE A 150 -4.14 -20.73 2.40
CA PHE A 150 -2.94 -21.53 2.07
C PHE A 150 -3.29 -22.55 1.01
N SER A 151 -2.47 -22.63 -0.04
CA SER A 151 -2.64 -23.61 -1.10
C SER A 151 -1.31 -24.09 -1.65
N ALA A 152 -1.31 -25.23 -2.30
CA ALA A 152 -0.19 -25.68 -3.12
C ALA A 152 -0.20 -24.97 -4.47
N SER A 153 0.94 -24.98 -5.16
CA SER A 153 1.06 -24.44 -6.52
C SER A 153 0.08 -25.16 -7.48
N GLY A 154 -0.55 -24.40 -8.36
CA GLY A 154 -1.52 -24.90 -9.34
C GLY A 154 -2.95 -25.06 -8.82
N LEU A 155 -3.22 -24.76 -7.54
CA LEU A 155 -4.59 -24.74 -7.01
C LEU A 155 -5.23 -23.36 -7.21
N PRO A 156 -6.58 -23.28 -7.32
CA PRO A 156 -7.30 -22.06 -7.69
C PRO A 156 -7.49 -21.10 -6.51
N HIS A 157 -6.41 -20.76 -5.80
CA HIS A 157 -6.47 -19.84 -4.65
C HIS A 157 -6.84 -18.41 -5.05
N ASN A 158 -6.41 -17.98 -6.24
CA ASN A 158 -6.77 -16.67 -6.78
C ASN A 158 -8.26 -16.57 -7.08
N ASP A 159 -8.87 -17.65 -7.60
CA ASP A 159 -10.32 -17.71 -7.85
C ASP A 159 -11.12 -17.62 -6.56
N ILE A 160 -10.65 -18.27 -5.48
CA ILE A 160 -11.27 -18.19 -4.15
C ILE A 160 -11.22 -16.76 -3.62
N ALA A 161 -10.05 -16.12 -3.66
CA ALA A 161 -9.88 -14.74 -3.22
C ALA A 161 -10.77 -13.77 -4.02
N LEU A 162 -10.83 -13.97 -5.33
CA LEU A 162 -11.65 -13.18 -6.23
C LEU A 162 -13.14 -13.37 -5.97
N GLN A 163 -13.59 -14.60 -5.74
CA GLN A 163 -14.98 -14.90 -5.40
C GLN A 163 -15.37 -14.22 -4.08
N ILE A 164 -14.51 -14.25 -3.06
CA ILE A 164 -14.75 -13.53 -1.80
C ILE A 164 -14.87 -12.03 -2.08
N ALA A 165 -13.93 -11.44 -2.83
CA ALA A 165 -13.94 -10.02 -3.14
C ALA A 165 -15.23 -9.55 -3.84
N ARG A 166 -15.81 -10.40 -4.71
CA ARG A 166 -17.07 -10.12 -5.45
C ARG A 166 -18.33 -10.30 -4.60
N GLN A 167 -18.33 -11.26 -3.67
CA GLN A 167 -19.55 -11.73 -3.01
C GLN A 167 -19.61 -11.36 -1.53
N ALA A 168 -18.48 -10.96 -0.94
CA ALA A 168 -18.45 -10.62 0.47
C ALA A 168 -19.44 -9.52 0.81
N LYS A 169 -20.24 -9.77 1.84
CA LYS A 169 -21.20 -8.80 2.37
C LYS A 169 -21.46 -9.06 3.86
N LEU A 170 -21.78 -8.00 4.58
CA LEU A 170 -22.31 -8.14 5.93
C LEU A 170 -23.69 -8.73 5.89
N LYS A 171 -23.94 -9.74 6.70
CA LYS A 171 -25.26 -10.31 6.87
C LYS A 171 -26.06 -9.46 7.85
N ASP A 172 -27.34 -9.27 7.56
CA ASP A 172 -28.28 -8.56 8.42
C ASP A 172 -27.92 -7.09 8.71
N SER A 173 -27.17 -6.45 7.78
CA SER A 173 -26.80 -5.04 7.86
C SER A 173 -27.08 -4.33 6.54
N ASP A 174 -27.64 -3.13 6.61
CA ASP A 174 -27.79 -2.22 5.47
C ASP A 174 -26.55 -1.30 5.31
N GLU A 175 -25.45 -1.59 6.05
CA GLU A 175 -24.21 -0.84 5.91
C GLU A 175 -23.56 -1.07 4.55
N GLU A 176 -23.06 0.00 3.97
CA GLU A 176 -22.27 -0.08 2.73
C GLU A 176 -20.98 -0.89 3.01
N PHE A 177 -20.66 -1.80 2.11
CA PHE A 177 -19.50 -2.67 2.20
C PHE A 177 -18.55 -2.37 1.05
N ILE A 178 -17.35 -1.88 1.39
CA ILE A 178 -16.30 -1.57 0.42
C ILE A 178 -15.18 -2.62 0.55
N VAL A 179 -14.75 -3.14 -0.59
CA VAL A 179 -13.62 -4.07 -0.67
C VAL A 179 -12.34 -3.28 -0.99
N VAL A 180 -11.33 -3.41 -0.15
CA VAL A 180 -9.99 -2.89 -0.45
C VAL A 180 -9.12 -4.06 -0.91
N PHE A 181 -8.85 -4.12 -2.20
CA PHE A 181 -8.04 -5.16 -2.82
C PHE A 181 -6.59 -4.70 -2.95
N CYS A 182 -5.67 -5.29 -2.17
CA CYS A 182 -4.26 -4.96 -2.20
C CYS A 182 -3.44 -6.06 -2.88
N ALA A 183 -2.98 -5.80 -4.10
CA ALA A 183 -2.11 -6.67 -4.87
C ALA A 183 -0.63 -6.42 -4.50
N MET A 184 -0.11 -7.21 -3.56
CA MET A 184 1.26 -7.11 -3.08
C MET A 184 1.99 -8.44 -3.23
N GLY A 185 3.19 -8.42 -3.82
CA GLY A 185 4.01 -9.62 -3.98
C GLY A 185 3.47 -10.64 -4.98
N ILE A 186 2.62 -10.23 -5.90
CA ILE A 186 2.07 -11.04 -7.00
C ILE A 186 2.71 -10.64 -8.33
N THR A 187 2.61 -11.51 -9.33
CA THR A 187 3.08 -11.23 -10.69
C THR A 187 2.17 -10.24 -11.42
N ALA A 188 2.68 -9.63 -12.49
CA ALA A 188 1.87 -8.77 -13.35
C ALA A 188 0.70 -9.53 -14.02
N GLU A 189 0.90 -10.81 -14.32
CA GLU A 189 -0.13 -11.69 -14.90
C GLU A 189 -1.27 -11.93 -13.90
N GLU A 190 -0.93 -12.29 -12.65
CA GLU A 190 -1.92 -12.46 -11.57
C GLU A 190 -2.68 -11.16 -11.29
N TYR A 191 -1.97 -10.03 -11.27
CA TYR A 191 -2.61 -8.73 -11.11
C TYR A 191 -3.62 -8.44 -12.23
N ASN A 192 -3.23 -8.66 -13.49
CA ASN A 192 -4.13 -8.47 -14.63
C ASN A 192 -5.34 -9.42 -14.59
N PHE A 193 -5.16 -10.64 -14.11
CA PHE A 193 -6.25 -11.58 -13.87
C PHE A 193 -7.28 -11.01 -12.89
N PHE A 194 -6.84 -10.55 -11.71
CA PHE A 194 -7.72 -9.92 -10.72
C PHE A 194 -8.42 -8.67 -11.27
N ARG A 195 -7.64 -7.79 -11.88
CA ARG A 195 -8.14 -6.54 -12.45
C ARG A 195 -9.24 -6.79 -13.48
N SER A 196 -8.95 -7.65 -14.47
CA SER A 196 -9.88 -7.95 -15.57
C SER A 196 -11.18 -8.56 -15.06
N ASP A 197 -11.14 -9.40 -14.04
CA ASP A 197 -12.35 -9.99 -13.48
C ASP A 197 -13.18 -8.98 -12.66
N LEU A 198 -12.53 -8.15 -11.84
CA LEU A 198 -13.21 -7.09 -11.08
C LEU A 198 -13.88 -6.08 -11.99
N GLU A 199 -13.21 -5.68 -13.10
CA GLU A 199 -13.79 -4.81 -14.13
C GLU A 199 -14.98 -5.50 -14.84
N ARG A 200 -14.79 -6.74 -15.32
CA ARG A 200 -15.80 -7.51 -16.05
C ARG A 200 -17.06 -7.79 -15.24
N THR A 201 -16.92 -7.99 -13.94
CA THR A 201 -18.05 -8.31 -13.04
C THR A 201 -18.72 -7.08 -12.43
N GLY A 202 -18.18 -5.89 -12.63
CA GLY A 202 -18.64 -4.66 -11.98
C GLY A 202 -18.27 -4.56 -10.50
N ALA A 203 -17.55 -5.53 -9.95
CA ALA A 203 -17.17 -5.53 -8.53
C ALA A 203 -16.19 -4.39 -8.19
N LEU A 204 -15.49 -3.84 -9.18
CA LEU A 204 -14.62 -2.70 -9.01
C LEU A 204 -15.38 -1.45 -8.57
N GLU A 205 -16.66 -1.29 -8.95
CA GLU A 205 -17.48 -0.14 -8.58
C GLU A 205 -17.68 0.00 -7.06
N ASN A 206 -17.53 -1.11 -6.32
CA ASN A 206 -17.59 -1.16 -4.85
C ASN A 206 -16.24 -1.53 -4.22
N ALA A 207 -15.14 -1.36 -4.96
CA ALA A 207 -13.81 -1.72 -4.51
C ALA A 207 -12.80 -0.59 -4.71
N VAL A 208 -11.76 -0.60 -3.89
CA VAL A 208 -10.53 0.18 -4.09
C VAL A 208 -9.42 -0.81 -4.38
N SER A 209 -8.80 -0.72 -5.54
CA SER A 209 -7.69 -1.61 -5.92
C SER A 209 -6.35 -0.90 -5.72
N VAL A 210 -5.45 -1.52 -4.97
CA VAL A 210 -4.08 -1.02 -4.77
C VAL A 210 -3.10 -2.04 -5.36
N SER A 211 -2.27 -1.59 -6.28
CA SER A 211 -1.28 -2.43 -6.95
C SER A 211 0.14 -1.99 -6.65
N TYR A 212 0.93 -2.91 -6.09
CA TYR A 212 2.34 -2.72 -5.79
C TYR A 212 3.21 -3.72 -6.59
N THR A 213 3.11 -3.66 -7.92
CA THR A 213 3.72 -4.65 -8.83
C THR A 213 5.17 -4.37 -9.21
N HIS A 214 5.79 -3.27 -8.76
CA HIS A 214 7.12 -2.86 -9.21
C HIS A 214 8.27 -3.78 -8.80
N LEU A 215 8.08 -4.60 -7.76
CA LEU A 215 9.20 -5.34 -7.17
C LEU A 215 9.45 -6.72 -7.78
N ARG A 216 8.59 -7.23 -8.67
CA ARG A 216 8.76 -8.55 -9.28
C ARG A 216 8.95 -8.60 -10.79
N ALA A 217 9.06 -7.47 -11.47
CA ALA A 217 9.39 -7.45 -12.90
C ALA A 217 10.80 -8.04 -13.21
N HIS A 218 11.64 -8.19 -12.18
CA HIS A 218 13.00 -8.74 -12.30
C HIS A 218 13.13 -10.22 -11.87
N GLU A 219 12.09 -10.83 -11.29
CA GLU A 219 12.16 -12.24 -10.85
C GLU A 219 11.63 -13.25 -11.90
N THR A 220 11.17 -12.79 -13.05
CA THR A 220 10.67 -13.66 -14.14
C THR A 220 11.78 -14.20 -15.05
N ASN A 221 13.05 -13.96 -14.74
CA ASN A 221 14.20 -14.54 -15.44
C ASN A 221 15.06 -15.35 -14.47
N VAL A 222 14.51 -16.46 -13.98
CA VAL A 222 15.32 -17.57 -13.48
C VAL A 222 14.82 -18.80 -14.20
N ASP A 223 15.64 -19.24 -15.17
CA ASP A 223 15.56 -20.54 -15.83
C ASP A 223 15.57 -21.71 -14.84
#